data_cca1c436c7cae9a93cd056db4ad90519
#
_entry.id   cca1c436c7cae9a93cd056db4ad90519
#
_cell.length_a   1.000
_cell.length_b   1.000
_cell.length_c   1.000
_cell.angle_alpha   90.00
_cell.angle_beta   90.00
_cell.angle_gamma   90.00
#
_symmetry.space_group_name_H-M   'P 1'
#
loop_
_entity.id
_entity.type
_entity.pdbx_description
1 polymer ?
#
loop_
_entity_poly.entity_id
_entity_poly.type
_entity_poly.pdbx_seq_one_letter_code
_entity_poly.pdbx_strand_id
1 'polypeptide(L)'
;DYIGSRGLGDVYKRQGISFSENENKDSFEISGRGELMLEILLTQMRREGFEMTVSPPRVLFQKNENGEKLEPIEEITMDLDEEFSSKVIDSMNKRKGKLIDLKDTGKNKKRLIFHAPTRGLMGYTSRFLTLTKGTGVINRIFHSYGKFEGDMEGRRNGALISMEQGKAVAFAIYNLQARGEMFVTHNDPVYSGLIVGLSPKPGDMI
;
A
#
# COMPACT_ATOMS: atom_id res chain seq x y z
N ASP A 1 -9.03 33.20 -1.45
CA ASP A 1 -9.27 33.17 -0.01
C ASP A 1 -8.56 31.98 0.59
N TYR A 2 -7.43 32.30 1.19
CA TYR A 2 -6.52 31.39 1.87
C TYR A 2 -7.22 30.88 3.14
N ILE A 3 -7.81 29.70 3.13
CA ILE A 3 -8.22 29.03 4.36
C ILE A 3 -6.91 28.61 5.02
N GLY A 4 -6.48 29.45 5.96
CA GLY A 4 -5.19 29.35 6.58
C GLY A 4 -4.97 27.98 7.21
N SER A 5 -3.77 27.45 7.02
CA SER A 5 -3.19 26.24 7.58
C SER A 5 -3.43 26.03 9.10
N ARG A 6 -3.88 27.06 9.81
CA ARG A 6 -4.21 27.01 11.25
C ARG A 6 -5.50 26.24 11.58
N GLY A 7 -6.53 26.30 10.75
CA GLY A 7 -7.81 25.62 11.04
C GLY A 7 -7.77 24.11 10.79
N LEU A 8 -7.13 23.65 9.72
CA LEU A 8 -6.97 22.22 9.43
C LEU A 8 -6.02 21.55 10.44
N GLY A 9 -4.91 22.21 10.76
CA GLY A 9 -3.89 21.66 11.67
C GLY A 9 -4.40 21.35 13.08
N ASP A 10 -5.32 22.13 13.62
CA ASP A 10 -5.81 21.95 14.99
C ASP A 10 -6.89 20.87 15.12
N VAL A 11 -7.71 20.66 14.11
CA VAL A 11 -8.72 19.60 14.11
C VAL A 11 -8.07 18.23 13.93
N TYR A 12 -7.04 18.11 13.09
CA TYR A 12 -6.38 16.83 12.79
C TYR A 12 -5.29 16.44 13.78
N LYS A 13 -4.63 17.39 14.45
CA LYS A 13 -3.70 17.10 15.58
C LYS A 13 -4.38 16.33 16.72
N ARG A 14 -5.67 16.53 16.93
CA ARG A 14 -6.46 15.79 17.94
C ARG A 14 -6.73 14.32 17.54
N GLN A 15 -6.56 13.96 16.27
CA GLN A 15 -6.86 12.61 15.75
C GLN A 15 -5.61 11.73 15.53
N GLY A 16 -4.42 12.18 15.94
CA GLY A 16 -3.18 11.42 15.76
C GLY A 16 -2.62 11.48 14.34
N ILE A 17 -2.97 12.53 13.59
CA ILE A 17 -2.37 12.89 12.30
C ILE A 17 -1.38 14.01 12.56
N SER A 18 -0.16 13.89 12.06
CA SER A 18 0.82 14.97 12.00
C SER A 18 1.00 15.43 10.56
N PHE A 19 1.34 16.69 10.45
CA PHE A 19 1.35 17.41 9.18
C PHE A 19 2.55 18.35 9.17
N SER A 20 3.32 18.30 8.11
CA SER A 20 4.46 19.18 7.87
C SER A 20 4.47 19.66 6.42
N GLU A 21 4.83 20.90 6.23
CA GLU A 21 5.01 21.50 4.91
C GLU A 21 6.45 21.25 4.45
N ASN A 22 6.63 20.89 3.17
CA ASN A 22 7.96 20.70 2.62
C ASN A 22 8.68 22.06 2.45
N GLU A 23 10.00 22.06 2.40
CA GLU A 23 10.84 23.28 2.30
C GLU A 23 10.43 24.19 1.13
N ASN A 24 9.99 23.62 0.02
CA ASN A 24 9.54 24.35 -1.17
C ASN A 24 8.09 24.81 -1.13
N LYS A 25 7.33 24.50 -0.08
CA LYS A 25 5.90 24.82 0.07
C LYS A 25 4.95 24.27 -1.03
N ASP A 26 5.44 23.36 -1.86
CA ASP A 26 4.69 22.78 -2.98
C ASP A 26 3.96 21.48 -2.58
N SER A 27 4.31 20.92 -1.44
CA SER A 27 3.77 19.65 -0.99
C SER A 27 3.73 19.54 0.53
N PHE A 28 2.84 18.69 1.01
CA PHE A 28 2.64 18.44 2.42
C PHE A 28 2.96 16.98 2.73
N GLU A 29 3.75 16.76 3.76
CA GLU A 29 3.94 15.42 4.31
C GLU A 29 2.93 15.20 5.44
N ILE A 30 2.13 14.14 5.29
CA ILE A 30 1.08 13.79 6.25
C ILE A 30 1.42 12.44 6.83
N SER A 31 1.50 12.35 8.16
CA SER A 31 1.77 11.11 8.87
C SER A 31 0.61 10.76 9.79
N GLY A 32 0.24 9.50 9.83
CA GLY A 32 -0.84 8.97 10.67
C GLY A 32 -0.50 7.59 11.22
N ARG A 33 -1.30 7.13 12.18
CA ARG A 33 -1.11 5.83 12.84
C ARG A 33 -1.34 4.64 11.94
N GLY A 34 -1.92 4.83 10.76
CA GLY A 34 -2.18 3.73 9.82
C GLY A 34 -2.77 4.23 8.51
N GLU A 35 -2.76 3.35 7.53
CA GLU A 35 -3.21 3.58 6.16
C GLU A 35 -4.67 4.05 6.08
N LEU A 36 -5.56 3.40 6.85
CA LEU A 36 -6.98 3.75 6.88
C LEU A 36 -7.25 5.20 7.31
N MET A 37 -6.49 5.71 8.27
CA MET A 37 -6.64 7.09 8.75
C MET A 37 -6.28 8.10 7.67
N LEU A 38 -5.21 7.83 6.91
CA LEU A 38 -4.80 8.65 5.78
C LEU A 38 -5.83 8.59 4.64
N GLU A 39 -6.38 7.41 4.37
CA GLU A 39 -7.41 7.21 3.35
C GLU A 39 -8.70 7.98 3.68
N ILE A 40 -9.14 7.96 4.93
CA ILE A 40 -10.31 8.73 5.38
C ILE A 40 -10.07 10.22 5.18
N LEU A 41 -8.90 10.74 5.58
CA LEU A 41 -8.53 12.13 5.39
C LEU A 41 -8.57 12.54 3.91
N LEU A 42 -7.92 11.77 3.04
CA LEU A 42 -7.89 12.05 1.60
C LEU A 42 -9.28 12.00 0.97
N THR A 43 -10.11 11.05 1.42
CA THR A 43 -11.49 10.95 0.95
C THR A 43 -12.32 12.16 1.37
N GLN A 44 -12.13 12.64 2.59
CA GLN A 44 -12.81 13.84 3.07
C GLN A 44 -12.38 15.08 2.31
N MET A 45 -11.07 15.28 2.09
CA MET A 45 -10.55 16.40 1.31
C MET A 45 -11.11 16.40 -0.13
N ARG A 46 -11.19 15.24 -0.78
CA ARG A 46 -11.79 15.12 -2.12
C ARG A 46 -13.28 15.50 -2.12
N ARG A 47 -14.03 15.11 -1.09
CA ARG A 47 -15.46 15.49 -0.94
C ARG A 47 -15.64 16.99 -0.74
N GLU A 48 -14.68 17.65 -0.13
CA GLU A 48 -14.65 19.10 0.04
C GLU A 48 -14.21 19.85 -1.23
N GLY A 49 -13.87 19.12 -2.30
CA GLY A 49 -13.53 19.69 -3.60
C GLY A 49 -12.04 20.00 -3.80
N PHE A 50 -11.16 19.52 -2.93
CA PHE A 50 -9.71 19.68 -3.11
C PHE A 50 -9.20 18.75 -4.20
N GLU A 51 -8.58 19.30 -5.22
CA GLU A 51 -7.78 18.55 -6.19
C GLU A 51 -6.38 18.34 -5.64
N MET A 52 -5.93 17.07 -5.58
CA MET A 52 -4.63 16.74 -5.04
C MET A 52 -4.02 15.52 -5.70
N THR A 53 -2.71 15.51 -5.81
CA THR A 53 -1.92 14.35 -6.17
C THR A 53 -1.36 13.72 -4.90
N VAL A 54 -1.46 12.43 -4.77
CA VAL A 54 -1.02 11.68 -3.58
C VAL A 54 0.07 10.71 -3.98
N SER A 55 1.22 10.79 -3.30
CA SER A 55 2.29 9.80 -3.46
C SER A 55 1.98 8.50 -2.69
N PRO A 56 2.57 7.37 -3.07
CA PRO A 56 2.44 6.14 -2.30
C PRO A 56 2.84 6.34 -0.84
N PRO A 57 2.11 5.75 0.13
CA PRO A 57 2.43 5.88 1.53
C PRO A 57 3.78 5.22 1.84
N ARG A 58 4.51 5.79 2.80
CA ARG A 58 5.80 5.28 3.28
C ARG A 58 5.71 5.00 4.77
N VAL A 59 6.35 3.93 5.19
CA VAL A 59 6.48 3.60 6.62
C VAL A 59 7.56 4.48 7.25
N LEU A 60 7.26 5.06 8.41
CA LEU A 60 8.22 5.85 9.16
C LEU A 60 9.20 4.91 9.89
N PHE A 61 10.48 5.15 9.65
CA PHE A 61 11.57 4.45 10.33
C PHE A 61 12.04 5.25 11.54
N GLN A 62 12.50 4.55 12.55
CA GLN A 62 13.20 5.16 13.67
C GLN A 62 14.69 4.82 13.61
N LYS A 63 15.49 5.55 14.37
CA LYS A 63 16.90 5.20 14.63
C LYS A 63 17.04 4.92 16.13
N ASN A 64 17.78 3.85 16.45
CA ASN A 64 18.16 3.60 17.83
C ASN A 64 19.33 4.51 18.25
N GLU A 65 19.74 4.41 19.50
CA GLU A 65 20.88 5.18 20.04
C GLU A 65 22.18 4.93 19.29
N ASN A 66 22.33 3.76 18.68
CA ASN A 66 23.50 3.38 17.88
C ASN A 66 23.41 3.83 16.42
N GLY A 67 22.35 4.55 16.02
CA GLY A 67 22.13 5.01 14.64
C GLY A 67 21.57 3.94 13.69
N GLU A 68 21.29 2.74 14.16
CA GLU A 68 20.69 1.67 13.33
C GLU A 68 19.24 1.98 13.00
N LYS A 69 18.85 1.68 11.75
CA LYS A 69 17.50 1.88 11.24
C LYS A 69 16.55 0.81 11.80
N LEU A 70 15.50 1.26 12.47
CA LEU A 70 14.42 0.43 12.98
C LEU A 70 13.14 0.61 12.18
N GLU A 71 12.42 -0.47 11.96
CA GLU A 71 11.12 -0.48 11.30
C GLU A 71 10.01 -0.98 12.24
N PRO A 72 8.78 -0.45 12.10
CA PRO A 72 7.65 -0.92 12.90
C PRO A 72 7.28 -2.34 12.50
N ILE A 73 7.13 -3.18 13.51
CA ILE A 73 6.70 -4.58 13.42
C ILE A 73 5.28 -4.67 13.96
N GLU A 74 4.41 -5.33 13.23
CA GLU A 74 3.05 -5.62 13.64
C GLU A 74 2.91 -7.11 13.98
N GLU A 75 2.10 -7.40 14.97
CA GLU A 75 1.56 -8.73 15.21
C GLU A 75 0.28 -8.89 14.41
N ILE A 76 0.22 -9.95 13.63
CA ILE A 76 -0.89 -10.25 12.74
C ILE A 76 -1.51 -11.56 13.18
N THR A 77 -2.80 -11.53 13.51
CA THR A 77 -3.61 -12.71 13.76
C THR A 77 -4.51 -12.98 12.56
N MET A 78 -4.39 -14.16 11.99
CA MET A 78 -5.17 -14.59 10.83
C MET A 78 -5.94 -15.87 11.17
N ASP A 79 -7.27 -15.81 11.04
CA ASP A 79 -8.14 -16.98 11.13
C ASP A 79 -8.57 -17.39 9.73
N LEU A 80 -8.34 -18.64 9.36
CA LEU A 80 -8.60 -19.14 8.01
C LEU A 80 -8.85 -20.66 7.99
N ASP A 81 -9.41 -21.14 6.90
CA ASP A 81 -9.59 -22.58 6.69
C ASP A 81 -8.23 -23.26 6.42
N GLU A 82 -8.05 -24.46 6.94
CA GLU A 82 -6.79 -25.20 6.91
C GLU A 82 -6.20 -25.32 5.50
N GLU A 83 -7.04 -25.51 4.48
CA GLU A 83 -6.61 -25.64 3.09
C GLU A 83 -5.80 -24.44 2.55
N PHE A 84 -5.97 -23.25 3.14
CA PHE A 84 -5.27 -22.03 2.72
C PHE A 84 -3.99 -21.74 3.50
N SER A 85 -3.73 -22.47 4.60
CA SER A 85 -2.64 -22.16 5.54
C SER A 85 -1.28 -22.11 4.86
N SER A 86 -0.93 -23.11 4.06
CA SER A 86 0.37 -23.18 3.39
C SER A 86 0.58 -21.99 2.44
N LYS A 87 -0.44 -21.64 1.65
CA LYS A 87 -0.37 -20.51 0.71
C LYS A 87 -0.22 -19.16 1.43
N VAL A 88 -0.88 -19.00 2.56
CA VAL A 88 -0.78 -17.79 3.39
C VAL A 88 0.59 -17.70 4.05
N ILE A 89 1.12 -18.80 4.59
CA ILE A 89 2.46 -18.86 5.18
C ILE A 89 3.52 -18.50 4.13
N ASP A 90 3.48 -19.10 2.96
CA ASP A 90 4.42 -18.79 1.86
C ASP A 90 4.33 -17.32 1.43
N SER A 91 3.10 -16.78 1.38
CA SER A 91 2.89 -15.37 1.05
C SER A 91 3.44 -14.42 2.10
N MET A 92 3.34 -14.77 3.38
CA MET A 92 3.89 -13.98 4.49
C MET A 92 5.41 -14.06 4.56
N ASN A 93 6.00 -15.23 4.34
CA ASN A 93 7.46 -15.42 4.32
C ASN A 93 8.13 -14.52 3.26
N LYS A 94 7.54 -14.40 2.07
CA LYS A 94 8.01 -13.49 1.01
C LYS A 94 7.95 -12.01 1.42
N ARG A 95 7.15 -11.67 2.43
CA ARG A 95 6.98 -10.34 3.00
C ARG A 95 7.73 -10.13 4.32
N LYS A 96 8.73 -10.98 4.60
CA LYS A 96 9.50 -10.95 5.84
C LYS A 96 8.66 -11.20 7.09
N GLY A 97 7.49 -11.83 6.95
CA GLY A 97 6.68 -12.26 8.08
C GLY A 97 7.29 -13.49 8.73
N LYS A 98 7.42 -13.48 10.06
CA LYS A 98 7.89 -14.59 10.87
C LYS A 98 6.69 -15.25 11.55
N LEU A 99 6.45 -16.52 11.29
CA LEU A 99 5.41 -17.28 11.96
C LEU A 99 5.81 -17.46 13.43
N ILE A 100 4.99 -16.98 14.33
CA ILE A 100 5.20 -17.05 15.77
C ILE A 100 4.44 -18.25 16.36
N ASP A 101 3.19 -18.43 15.92
CA ASP A 101 2.33 -19.49 16.45
C ASP A 101 1.34 -19.97 15.39
N LEU A 102 0.95 -21.25 15.50
CA LEU A 102 -0.06 -21.88 14.67
C LEU A 102 -0.97 -22.71 15.59
N LYS A 103 -2.22 -22.32 15.72
CA LYS A 103 -3.21 -22.99 16.56
C LYS A 103 -4.32 -23.60 15.70
N ASP A 104 -4.68 -24.82 16.06
CA ASP A 104 -5.89 -25.43 15.54
C ASP A 104 -7.09 -24.91 16.36
N THR A 105 -8.04 -24.29 15.67
CA THR A 105 -9.26 -23.73 16.32
C THR A 105 -10.46 -24.65 16.15
N GLY A 106 -10.25 -25.85 15.61
CA GLY A 106 -11.30 -26.85 15.36
C GLY A 106 -12.11 -26.57 14.07
N LYS A 107 -12.87 -27.57 13.64
CA LYS A 107 -13.69 -27.48 12.41
C LYS A 107 -12.92 -27.08 11.14
N ASN A 108 -11.72 -27.64 10.94
CA ASN A 108 -10.83 -27.33 9.80
C ASN A 108 -10.40 -25.87 9.73
N LYS A 109 -10.35 -25.15 10.86
CA LYS A 109 -9.86 -23.76 10.93
C LYS A 109 -8.57 -23.67 11.70
N LYS A 110 -7.69 -22.82 11.22
CA LYS A 110 -6.40 -22.51 11.84
C LYS A 110 -6.27 -21.03 12.13
N ARG A 111 -5.63 -20.75 13.26
CA ARG A 111 -5.18 -19.41 13.62
C ARG A 111 -3.66 -19.34 13.45
N LEU A 112 -3.23 -18.41 12.63
CA LEU A 112 -1.83 -18.09 12.39
C LEU A 112 -1.50 -16.77 13.08
N ILE A 113 -0.39 -16.72 13.81
CA ILE A 113 0.12 -15.49 14.40
C ILE A 113 1.50 -15.22 13.81
N PHE A 114 1.65 -14.02 13.21
CA PHE A 114 2.89 -13.57 12.61
C PHE A 114 3.38 -12.27 13.22
N HIS A 115 4.69 -12.10 13.27
CA HIS A 115 5.32 -10.79 13.35
C HIS A 115 5.86 -10.41 11.98
N ALA A 116 5.45 -9.26 11.47
CA ALA A 116 5.91 -8.80 10.16
C ALA A 116 6.08 -7.28 10.13
N PRO A 117 7.03 -6.78 9.32
CA PRO A 117 7.21 -5.35 9.15
C PRO A 117 6.00 -4.72 8.46
N THR A 118 5.54 -3.57 8.97
CA THR A 118 4.38 -2.84 8.46
C THR A 118 4.44 -2.63 6.95
N ARG A 119 5.64 -2.33 6.40
CA ARG A 119 5.83 -2.16 4.95
C ARG A 119 5.49 -3.42 4.13
N GLY A 120 5.67 -4.61 4.71
CA GLY A 120 5.30 -5.89 4.08
C GLY A 120 3.80 -6.14 4.08
N LEU A 121 3.06 -5.44 4.93
CA LEU A 121 1.62 -5.61 5.10
C LEU A 121 0.79 -4.62 4.29
N MET A 122 1.43 -3.61 3.68
CA MET A 122 0.74 -2.66 2.81
C MET A 122 0.11 -3.40 1.64
N GLY A 123 -1.20 -3.21 1.45
CA GLY A 123 -2.00 -3.90 0.43
C GLY A 123 -2.15 -5.43 0.63
N TYR A 124 -1.67 -5.99 1.76
CA TYR A 124 -1.75 -7.43 1.98
C TYR A 124 -3.16 -7.93 2.27
N THR A 125 -4.01 -7.13 2.88
CA THR A 125 -5.38 -7.52 3.24
C THR A 125 -6.18 -7.99 2.02
N SER A 126 -6.14 -7.26 0.91
CA SER A 126 -6.83 -7.67 -0.33
C SER A 126 -6.29 -8.99 -0.88
N ARG A 127 -4.95 -9.17 -0.85
CA ARG A 127 -4.33 -10.43 -1.27
C ARG A 127 -4.70 -11.59 -0.36
N PHE A 128 -4.74 -11.38 0.96
CA PHE A 128 -5.16 -12.39 1.94
C PHE A 128 -6.60 -12.83 1.68
N LEU A 129 -7.54 -11.89 1.48
CA LEU A 129 -8.92 -12.20 1.13
C LEU A 129 -9.02 -13.00 -0.19
N THR A 130 -8.22 -12.66 -1.19
CA THR A 130 -8.16 -13.44 -2.43
C THR A 130 -7.64 -14.86 -2.19
N LEU A 131 -6.58 -15.02 -1.41
CA LEU A 131 -5.99 -16.33 -1.08
C LEU A 131 -6.96 -17.23 -0.31
N THR A 132 -7.78 -16.64 0.57
CA THR A 132 -8.75 -17.33 1.43
C THR A 132 -10.17 -17.33 0.85
N LYS A 133 -10.33 -16.94 -0.42
CA LYS A 133 -11.64 -16.84 -1.09
C LYS A 133 -12.67 -16.00 -0.30
N GLY A 134 -12.20 -15.02 0.46
CA GLY A 134 -13.03 -14.13 1.28
C GLY A 134 -13.43 -14.69 2.65
N THR A 135 -13.07 -15.92 3.01
CA THR A 135 -13.48 -16.56 4.29
C THR A 135 -12.55 -16.22 5.45
N GLY A 136 -11.33 -15.75 5.16
CA GLY A 136 -10.34 -15.45 6.17
C GLY A 136 -10.57 -14.13 6.89
N VAL A 137 -10.20 -14.09 8.16
CA VAL A 137 -10.22 -12.87 8.99
C VAL A 137 -8.78 -12.50 9.34
N ILE A 138 -8.43 -11.23 9.20
CA ILE A 138 -7.11 -10.71 9.52
C ILE A 138 -7.24 -9.53 10.48
N ASN A 139 -6.47 -9.57 11.57
CA ASN A 139 -6.31 -8.49 12.52
C ASN A 139 -4.84 -8.11 12.63
N ARG A 140 -4.56 -6.83 12.78
CA ARG A 140 -3.20 -6.27 12.84
C ARG A 140 -3.10 -5.32 14.01
N ILE A 141 -2.06 -5.48 14.81
CA ILE A 141 -1.74 -4.59 15.94
C ILE A 141 -0.25 -4.24 15.90
N PHE A 142 0.07 -2.99 16.23
CA PHE A 142 1.47 -2.61 16.44
C PHE A 142 2.06 -3.43 17.58
N HIS A 143 3.21 -4.04 17.35
CA HIS A 143 3.92 -4.84 18.34
C HIS A 143 5.15 -4.12 18.90
N SER A 144 6.09 -3.75 18.04
CA SER A 144 7.37 -3.16 18.44
C SER A 144 8.09 -2.51 17.26
N TYR A 145 9.26 -1.92 17.53
CA TYR A 145 10.23 -1.58 16.51
C TYR A 145 11.31 -2.65 16.43
N GLY A 146 11.52 -3.21 15.27
CA GLY A 146 12.54 -4.21 14.99
C GLY A 146 13.61 -3.69 14.04
N LYS A 147 14.75 -4.39 13.96
CA LYS A 147 15.83 -4.06 13.03
C LYS A 147 15.35 -4.17 11.58
N PHE A 148 15.76 -3.21 10.74
CA PHE A 148 15.46 -3.26 9.31
C PHE A 148 16.13 -4.47 8.65
N GLU A 149 15.34 -5.35 8.06
CA GLU A 149 15.80 -6.60 7.45
C GLU A 149 16.08 -6.49 5.93
N GLY A 150 16.48 -5.31 5.47
CA GLY A 150 16.77 -5.08 4.04
C GLY A 150 15.50 -4.90 3.20
N ASP A 151 15.67 -4.73 1.91
CA ASP A 151 14.56 -4.49 0.98
C ASP A 151 13.72 -5.76 0.78
N MET A 152 12.46 -5.55 0.46
CA MET A 152 11.56 -6.61 0.00
C MET A 152 11.52 -6.61 -1.53
N GLU A 153 11.15 -7.76 -2.10
CA GLU A 153 10.84 -7.82 -3.52
C GLU A 153 9.83 -6.71 -3.87
N GLY A 154 10.17 -5.89 -4.86
CA GLY A 154 9.38 -4.77 -5.31
C GLY A 154 8.03 -5.18 -5.91
N ARG A 155 7.37 -4.25 -6.59
CA ARG A 155 6.11 -4.51 -7.30
C ARG A 155 6.25 -5.74 -8.20
N ARG A 156 5.29 -6.65 -8.14
CA ARG A 156 5.23 -7.81 -9.05
C ARG A 156 4.94 -7.38 -10.49
N ASN A 157 4.17 -6.31 -10.63
CA ASN A 157 3.68 -5.81 -11.90
C ASN A 157 4.37 -4.50 -12.23
N GLY A 158 4.77 -4.36 -13.50
CA GLY A 158 5.24 -3.11 -14.05
C GLY A 158 4.08 -2.22 -14.48
N ALA A 159 4.38 -0.96 -14.79
CA ALA A 159 3.47 -0.03 -15.43
C ALA A 159 3.72 0.01 -16.93
N LEU A 160 2.65 0.22 -17.72
CA LEU A 160 2.75 0.67 -19.10
C LEU A 160 2.65 2.19 -19.09
N ILE A 161 3.66 2.87 -19.62
CA ILE A 161 3.80 4.32 -19.50
C ILE A 161 3.78 4.93 -20.92
N SER A 162 3.00 5.98 -21.12
CA SER A 162 2.95 6.71 -22.39
C SER A 162 4.23 7.51 -22.60
N MET A 163 4.79 7.42 -23.81
CA MET A 163 5.99 8.18 -24.19
C MET A 163 5.67 9.59 -24.65
N GLU A 164 4.48 9.82 -25.23
CA GLU A 164 4.15 11.06 -25.92
C GLU A 164 2.81 11.63 -25.46
N GLN A 165 2.63 12.91 -25.78
CA GLN A 165 1.36 13.59 -25.60
C GLN A 165 0.50 13.39 -26.85
N GLY A 166 -0.79 13.06 -26.65
CA GLY A 166 -1.72 12.87 -27.76
C GLY A 166 -3.04 12.25 -27.32
N LYS A 167 -3.59 11.42 -28.18
CA LYS A 167 -4.80 10.63 -27.92
C LYS A 167 -4.50 9.15 -28.07
N ALA A 168 -5.04 8.34 -27.19
CA ALA A 168 -4.89 6.90 -27.23
C ALA A 168 -5.53 6.33 -28.52
N VAL A 169 -4.74 5.59 -29.31
CA VAL A 169 -5.15 5.03 -30.59
C VAL A 169 -5.59 3.59 -30.41
N ALA A 170 -6.74 3.21 -30.98
CA ALA A 170 -7.31 1.87 -30.85
C ALA A 170 -6.32 0.75 -31.24
N PHE A 171 -5.55 0.95 -32.30
CA PHE A 171 -4.55 -0.03 -32.75
C PHE A 171 -3.42 -0.24 -31.73
N ALA A 172 -2.94 0.84 -31.10
CA ALA A 172 -1.92 0.75 -30.05
C ALA A 172 -2.47 0.03 -28.81
N ILE A 173 -3.70 0.36 -28.38
CA ILE A 173 -4.36 -0.32 -27.25
C ILE A 173 -4.51 -1.81 -27.54
N TYR A 174 -4.98 -2.19 -28.73
CA TYR A 174 -5.14 -3.60 -29.12
C TYR A 174 -3.81 -4.38 -29.02
N ASN A 175 -2.73 -3.81 -29.52
CA ASN A 175 -1.41 -4.45 -29.44
C ASN A 175 -0.87 -4.54 -28.02
N LEU A 176 -1.18 -3.57 -27.17
CA LEU A 176 -0.72 -3.55 -25.77
C LEU A 176 -1.58 -4.42 -24.84
N GLN A 177 -2.83 -4.71 -25.19
CA GLN A 177 -3.69 -5.63 -24.41
C GLN A 177 -3.09 -7.03 -24.26
N ALA A 178 -2.30 -7.48 -25.25
CA ALA A 178 -1.58 -8.75 -25.15
C ALA A 178 -0.44 -8.71 -24.10
N ARG A 179 0.00 -7.53 -23.67
CA ARG A 179 1.11 -7.31 -22.74
C ARG A 179 0.68 -6.90 -21.35
N GLY A 180 -0.58 -6.48 -21.18
CA GLY A 180 -1.09 -6.04 -19.89
C GLY A 180 -2.52 -5.51 -19.95
N GLU A 181 -3.03 -5.11 -18.80
CA GLU A 181 -4.35 -4.53 -18.66
C GLU A 181 -4.27 -3.02 -18.92
N MET A 182 -5.11 -2.52 -19.84
CA MET A 182 -5.13 -1.11 -20.20
C MET A 182 -6.15 -0.34 -19.36
N PHE A 183 -5.77 0.85 -18.90
CA PHE A 183 -6.61 1.78 -18.13
C PHE A 183 -7.25 2.87 -18.98
N VAL A 184 -6.78 3.04 -20.23
CA VAL A 184 -7.24 4.06 -21.15
C VAL A 184 -8.06 3.43 -22.27
N THR A 185 -9.00 4.21 -22.80
CA THR A 185 -9.85 3.86 -23.94
C THR A 185 -9.48 4.66 -25.19
N HIS A 186 -10.04 4.29 -26.33
CA HIS A 186 -9.80 5.01 -27.58
C HIS A 186 -10.21 6.49 -27.49
N ASN A 187 -9.36 7.37 -27.96
CA ASN A 187 -9.46 8.84 -27.90
C ASN A 187 -9.21 9.49 -26.52
N ASP A 188 -8.92 8.74 -25.47
CA ASP A 188 -8.53 9.35 -24.21
C ASP A 188 -7.27 10.20 -24.38
N PRO A 189 -7.22 11.39 -23.78
CA PRO A 189 -6.02 12.21 -23.79
C PRO A 189 -4.91 11.54 -22.95
N VAL A 190 -3.72 11.44 -23.53
CA VAL A 190 -2.54 10.88 -22.86
C VAL A 190 -1.40 11.90 -22.93
N TYR A 191 -0.51 11.84 -21.95
CA TYR A 191 0.70 12.67 -21.88
C TYR A 191 1.91 11.82 -21.50
N SER A 192 3.09 12.32 -21.79
CA SER A 192 4.35 11.63 -21.48
C SER A 192 4.46 11.39 -19.96
N GLY A 193 4.69 10.13 -19.56
CA GLY A 193 4.72 9.70 -18.17
C GLY A 193 3.37 9.24 -17.58
N LEU A 194 2.26 9.36 -18.33
CA LEU A 194 0.97 8.83 -17.88
C LEU A 194 1.02 7.30 -17.82
N ILE A 195 0.57 6.72 -16.70
CA ILE A 195 0.39 5.28 -16.58
C ILE A 195 -0.89 4.88 -17.32
N VAL A 196 -0.73 4.17 -18.44
CA VAL A 196 -1.81 3.78 -19.33
C VAL A 196 -2.25 2.33 -19.15
N GLY A 197 -1.51 1.56 -18.38
CA GLY A 197 -1.85 0.16 -18.12
C GLY A 197 -0.94 -0.52 -17.09
N LEU A 198 -1.28 -1.77 -16.77
CA LEU A 198 -0.56 -2.63 -15.85
C LEU A 198 0.09 -3.79 -16.60
N SER A 199 1.41 -3.95 -16.49
CA SER A 199 2.12 -5.11 -17.02
C SER A 199 2.10 -6.26 -16.01
N PRO A 200 1.82 -7.52 -16.40
CA PRO A 200 1.91 -8.68 -15.51
C PRO A 200 3.37 -9.03 -15.14
N LYS A 201 4.33 -8.51 -15.89
CA LYS A 201 5.76 -8.72 -15.63
C LYS A 201 6.32 -7.61 -14.75
N PRO A 202 7.31 -7.89 -13.91
CA PRO A 202 8.02 -6.85 -13.18
C PRO A 202 8.82 -5.97 -14.16
N GLY A 203 8.88 -4.67 -13.85
CA GLY A 203 9.52 -3.66 -14.69
C GLY A 203 8.53 -2.85 -15.50
N ASP A 204 8.75 -1.53 -15.51
CA ASP A 204 7.92 -0.60 -16.27
C ASP A 204 8.30 -0.66 -17.75
N MET A 205 7.30 -0.54 -18.62
CA MET A 205 7.46 -0.48 -20.07
C MET A 205 7.03 0.90 -20.54
N ILE A 206 7.94 1.54 -21.25
CA ILE A 206 7.76 2.85 -21.84
C ILE A 206 7.54 2.69 -23.35
#